data_20e203adb36d8435db448521f9fd7fc3
#
_entry.id   20e203adb36d8435db448521f9fd7fc3
#
_cell.length_a   1.000
_cell.length_b   1.000
_cell.length_c   1.000
_cell.angle_alpha   90.00
_cell.angle_beta   90.00
_cell.angle_gamma   90.00
#
_symmetry.space_group_name_H-M   'P 1'
#
loop_
_entity.id
_entity.type
_entity.pdbx_description
1 polymer ?
#
loop_
_entity_poly.entity_id
_entity_poly.type
_entity_poly.pdbx_seq_one_letter_code
_entity_poly.pdbx_strand_id
1 'polypeptide(L)'
;ASNATLLFKYVGYKDQKKKITQKGASVDLGAIPMEPDAVMLKDVVITSSIAVARKTPVAVSTVDRVFIEDKIGSQELPQILKSTPGVYASNEGGGFGDSNIKIRGFKSEYVAMMINGVPMNGMENQKVYMSNWGGLIDVASSIQVQRGLGASKVSTPSVGGSQNIITKTTDAKKGGFISYGMGNDGFSKVMFSVSSGLTKDGWAFTLLGARDKRDGYIQGTE
;
A
#
# COMPACT_ATOMS: atom_id res chain seq x y z
N ALA A 1 -23.66 47.70 -2.30
CA ALA A 1 -23.75 46.33 -2.82
C ALA A 1 -22.70 45.48 -2.16
N SER A 2 -23.06 44.44 -1.43
CA SER A 2 -22.12 43.50 -0.88
C SER A 2 -21.96 42.33 -1.86
N ASN A 3 -20.72 42.03 -2.21
CA ASN A 3 -20.39 40.86 -3.04
C ASN A 3 -20.11 39.68 -2.11
N ALA A 4 -20.85 38.60 -2.28
CA ALA A 4 -20.63 37.34 -1.59
C ALA A 4 -20.38 36.22 -2.58
N THR A 5 -19.53 35.28 -2.19
CA THR A 5 -19.30 34.04 -2.97
C THR A 5 -19.88 32.89 -2.19
N LEU A 6 -20.86 32.22 -2.73
CA LEU A 6 -21.44 31.01 -2.16
C LEU A 6 -20.72 29.79 -2.74
N LEU A 7 -20.38 28.86 -1.86
CA LEU A 7 -19.80 27.56 -2.22
C LEU A 7 -20.86 26.50 -1.98
N PHE A 8 -21.27 25.81 -3.05
CA PHE A 8 -22.21 24.70 -3.00
C PHE A 8 -21.43 23.39 -3.01
N LYS A 9 -21.64 22.58 -1.96
CA LYS A 9 -21.04 21.26 -1.82
C LYS A 9 -22.11 20.23 -1.63
N TYR A 10 -22.06 19.18 -2.43
CA TYR A 10 -22.93 18.02 -2.27
C TYR A 10 -22.14 16.74 -2.54
N VAL A 11 -22.38 15.71 -1.76
CA VAL A 11 -21.64 14.44 -1.88
C VAL A 11 -21.93 13.83 -3.26
N GLY A 12 -20.84 13.55 -4.01
CA GLY A 12 -20.95 13.01 -5.37
C GLY A 12 -21.06 14.05 -6.49
N TYR A 13 -20.90 15.34 -6.17
CA TYR A 13 -20.92 16.42 -7.16
C TYR A 13 -19.72 17.35 -6.99
N LYS A 14 -19.28 17.96 -8.09
CA LYS A 14 -18.18 18.93 -8.09
C LYS A 14 -18.58 20.19 -7.32
N ASP A 15 -17.67 20.71 -6.53
CA ASP A 15 -17.85 21.98 -5.81
C ASP A 15 -18.13 23.11 -6.81
N GLN A 16 -19.26 23.80 -6.66
CA GLN A 16 -19.59 24.97 -7.46
C GLN A 16 -19.48 26.26 -6.66
N LYS A 17 -18.89 27.29 -7.25
CA LYS A 17 -18.81 28.64 -6.69
C LYS A 17 -19.66 29.60 -7.49
N LYS A 18 -20.60 30.29 -6.87
CA LYS A 18 -21.40 31.34 -7.52
C LYS A 18 -21.18 32.68 -6.80
N LYS A 19 -20.76 33.67 -7.55
CA LYS A 19 -20.66 35.05 -7.04
C LYS A 19 -22.02 35.69 -7.07
N ILE A 20 -22.41 36.33 -5.98
CA ILE A 20 -23.68 37.02 -5.82
C ILE A 20 -23.39 38.50 -5.54
N THR A 21 -24.04 39.38 -6.30
CA THR A 21 -24.04 40.80 -6.03
C THR A 21 -25.43 41.14 -5.51
N GLN A 22 -25.56 41.37 -4.22
CA GLN A 22 -26.82 41.65 -3.59
C GLN A 22 -27.21 43.11 -3.84
N LYS A 23 -28.37 43.32 -4.46
CA LYS A 23 -28.98 44.64 -4.66
C LYS A 23 -30.31 44.82 -3.91
N GLY A 24 -30.75 43.84 -3.12
CA GLY A 24 -32.02 43.84 -2.38
C GLY A 24 -32.00 42.93 -1.15
N ALA A 25 -33.15 42.80 -0.48
CA ALA A 25 -33.28 42.00 0.75
C ALA A 25 -33.25 40.48 0.49
N SER A 26 -33.53 40.03 -0.72
CA SER A 26 -33.47 38.61 -1.10
C SER A 26 -32.96 38.46 -2.52
N VAL A 27 -32.25 37.39 -2.79
CA VAL A 27 -31.78 37.02 -4.12
C VAL A 27 -32.18 35.59 -4.40
N ASP A 28 -33.05 35.41 -5.41
CA ASP A 28 -33.36 34.07 -5.91
C ASP A 28 -32.20 33.57 -6.78
N LEU A 29 -31.63 32.46 -6.43
CA LEU A 29 -30.50 31.85 -7.13
C LEU A 29 -30.93 30.91 -8.25
N GLY A 30 -32.20 30.59 -8.34
CA GLY A 30 -32.72 29.64 -9.29
C GLY A 30 -32.15 28.23 -9.10
N ALA A 31 -32.37 27.36 -10.08
CA ALA A 31 -31.78 26.04 -10.10
C ALA A 31 -30.29 26.14 -10.36
N ILE A 32 -29.47 25.51 -9.51
CA ILE A 32 -28.04 25.43 -9.67
C ILE A 32 -27.71 23.99 -10.14
N PRO A 33 -27.47 23.79 -11.43
CA PRO A 33 -27.06 22.47 -11.93
C PRO A 33 -25.69 22.13 -11.40
N MET A 34 -25.59 21.05 -10.63
CA MET A 34 -24.31 20.52 -10.17
C MET A 34 -23.89 19.38 -11.10
N GLU A 35 -22.65 19.43 -11.58
CA GLU A 35 -22.09 18.32 -12.34
C GLU A 35 -21.77 17.17 -11.38
N PRO A 36 -22.20 15.94 -11.69
CA PRO A 36 -21.75 14.79 -10.93
C PRO A 36 -20.23 14.80 -10.89
N ASP A 37 -19.67 14.87 -9.70
CA ASP A 37 -18.30 14.45 -9.53
C ASP A 37 -18.39 12.92 -9.65
N ALA A 38 -18.09 12.43 -10.85
CA ALA A 38 -17.67 11.06 -10.95
C ALA A 38 -16.45 11.00 -10.03
N VAL A 39 -16.67 10.70 -8.73
CA VAL A 39 -15.66 10.09 -7.91
C VAL A 39 -15.19 8.97 -8.81
N MET A 40 -14.07 9.18 -9.47
CA MET A 40 -13.39 8.08 -10.13
C MET A 40 -13.23 7.07 -9.02
N LEU A 41 -14.13 6.11 -9.01
CA LEU A 41 -13.94 4.87 -8.30
C LEU A 41 -12.52 4.54 -8.69
N LYS A 42 -11.60 4.64 -7.72
CA LYS A 42 -10.17 4.39 -7.92
C LYS A 42 -10.12 3.30 -8.95
N ASP A 43 -9.55 3.56 -10.11
CA ASP A 43 -9.56 2.63 -11.22
C ASP A 43 -9.37 1.24 -10.64
N VAL A 44 -10.40 0.43 -10.67
CA VAL A 44 -10.28 -0.95 -10.27
C VAL A 44 -9.48 -1.56 -11.39
N VAL A 45 -8.19 -1.36 -11.35
CA VAL A 45 -7.26 -2.12 -12.16
C VAL A 45 -7.48 -3.56 -11.71
N ILE A 46 -8.30 -4.25 -12.48
CA ILE A 46 -8.50 -5.68 -12.35
C ILE A 46 -7.21 -6.33 -12.87
N THR A 47 -6.18 -6.23 -12.09
CA THR A 47 -5.10 -7.20 -12.20
C THR A 47 -5.71 -8.52 -11.72
N SER A 48 -5.60 -9.54 -12.53
CA SER A 48 -6.09 -10.90 -12.24
C SER A 48 -5.64 -11.45 -10.88
N SER A 49 -4.69 -10.78 -10.26
CA SER A 49 -4.03 -11.13 -9.00
C SER A 49 -4.59 -10.43 -7.75
N ILE A 50 -5.60 -9.56 -7.87
CA ILE A 50 -6.12 -8.80 -6.74
C ILE A 50 -7.48 -9.35 -6.35
N ALA A 51 -7.60 -9.80 -5.09
CA ALA A 51 -8.89 -10.14 -4.49
C ALA A 51 -9.64 -8.86 -4.08
N VAL A 52 -10.89 -8.74 -4.51
CA VAL A 52 -11.74 -7.61 -4.13
C VAL A 52 -12.53 -7.98 -2.89
N ALA A 53 -12.36 -7.22 -1.81
CA ALA A 53 -13.09 -7.42 -0.56
C ALA A 53 -14.61 -7.47 -0.81
N ARG A 54 -15.27 -8.42 -0.18
CA ARG A 54 -16.71 -8.70 -0.28
C ARG A 54 -17.22 -9.19 -1.66
N LYS A 55 -16.40 -9.19 -2.71
CA LYS A 55 -16.75 -9.75 -4.03
C LYS A 55 -16.10 -11.10 -4.25
N THR A 56 -14.87 -11.28 -3.77
CA THR A 56 -14.16 -12.55 -3.85
C THR A 56 -14.50 -13.37 -2.61
N PRO A 57 -14.98 -14.61 -2.71
CA PRO A 57 -15.44 -15.41 -1.58
C PRO A 57 -14.26 -16.03 -0.80
N VAL A 58 -13.33 -15.19 -0.36
CA VAL A 58 -12.13 -15.57 0.40
C VAL A 58 -11.91 -14.61 1.54
N ALA A 59 -11.30 -15.10 2.62
CA ALA A 59 -10.95 -14.27 3.77
C ALA A 59 -9.68 -13.46 3.47
N VAL A 60 -9.86 -12.29 2.86
CA VAL A 60 -8.77 -11.36 2.49
C VAL A 60 -8.76 -10.15 3.39
N SER A 61 -7.58 -9.74 3.81
CA SER A 61 -7.31 -8.44 4.41
C SER A 61 -6.36 -7.66 3.50
N THR A 62 -6.67 -6.39 3.25
CA THR A 62 -5.81 -5.50 2.47
C THR A 62 -5.24 -4.44 3.38
N VAL A 63 -3.93 -4.31 3.38
CA VAL A 63 -3.18 -3.23 4.03
C VAL A 63 -2.85 -2.22 2.96
N ASP A 64 -3.34 -1.01 3.12
CA ASP A 64 -3.16 0.06 2.13
C ASP A 64 -1.86 0.83 2.31
N ARG A 65 -1.55 1.69 1.36
CA ARG A 65 -0.32 2.49 1.34
C ARG A 65 -0.20 3.42 2.54
N VAL A 66 -1.30 4.06 2.95
CA VAL A 66 -1.29 5.01 4.07
C VAL A 66 -0.91 4.28 5.35
N PHE A 67 -1.50 3.11 5.59
CA PHE A 67 -1.16 2.30 6.76
C PHE A 67 0.30 1.81 6.72
N ILE A 68 0.80 1.43 5.53
CA ILE A 68 2.20 1.03 5.36
C ILE A 68 3.12 2.20 5.74
N GLU A 69 2.89 3.39 5.21
CA GLU A 69 3.70 4.58 5.47
C GLU A 69 3.70 4.98 6.95
N ASP A 70 2.54 4.89 7.61
CA ASP A 70 2.43 5.19 9.05
C ASP A 70 3.19 4.20 9.94
N LYS A 71 3.29 2.94 9.52
CA LYS A 71 3.86 1.86 10.34
C LYS A 71 5.27 1.46 9.98
N ILE A 72 5.71 1.77 8.76
CA ILE A 72 6.99 1.27 8.27
C ILE A 72 8.16 1.64 9.17
N GLY A 73 8.34 2.90 9.53
CA GLY A 73 9.44 3.36 10.39
C GLY A 73 10.73 2.57 10.17
N SER A 74 11.18 1.89 11.22
CA SER A 74 12.28 0.94 11.21
C SER A 74 11.83 -0.53 11.06
N GLN A 75 10.53 -0.77 10.77
CA GLN A 75 9.96 -2.11 10.76
C GLN A 75 10.13 -2.79 9.40
N GLU A 76 10.18 -4.11 9.42
CA GLU A 76 10.18 -4.94 8.24
C GLU A 76 8.76 -5.33 7.83
N LEU A 77 8.61 -5.84 6.60
CA LEU A 77 7.33 -6.20 6.02
C LEU A 77 6.49 -7.13 6.91
N PRO A 78 7.01 -8.22 7.49
CA PRO A 78 6.20 -9.08 8.37
C PRO A 78 5.65 -8.36 9.59
N GLN A 79 6.40 -7.39 10.12
CA GLN A 79 6.02 -6.64 11.32
C GLN A 79 4.82 -5.72 11.11
N ILE A 80 4.74 -5.10 9.94
CA ILE A 80 3.63 -4.24 9.55
C ILE A 80 2.33 -5.03 9.50
N LEU A 81 2.41 -6.31 9.15
CA LEU A 81 1.26 -7.20 9.06
C LEU A 81 0.76 -7.76 10.40
N LYS A 82 1.46 -7.49 11.51
CA LYS A 82 1.03 -7.95 12.86
C LYS A 82 -0.39 -7.54 13.24
N SER A 83 -0.85 -6.39 12.75
CA SER A 83 -2.21 -5.91 12.98
C SER A 83 -3.27 -6.63 12.16
N THR A 84 -2.86 -7.46 11.19
CA THR A 84 -3.77 -8.23 10.35
C THR A 84 -4.28 -9.45 11.12
N PRO A 85 -5.59 -9.67 11.25
CA PRO A 85 -6.12 -10.82 11.95
C PRO A 85 -5.57 -12.15 11.43
N GLY A 86 -5.12 -13.03 12.35
CA GLY A 86 -4.58 -14.35 12.02
C GLY A 86 -3.15 -14.33 11.47
N VAL A 87 -2.48 -13.18 11.51
CA VAL A 87 -1.07 -13.03 11.15
C VAL A 87 -0.24 -12.87 12.41
N TYR A 88 0.82 -13.64 12.50
CA TYR A 88 1.85 -13.53 13.52
C TYR A 88 3.19 -13.30 12.84
N ALA A 89 3.92 -12.29 13.29
CA ALA A 89 5.27 -12.01 12.81
C ALA A 89 6.24 -11.98 14.00
N SER A 90 7.40 -12.57 13.81
CA SER A 90 8.49 -12.63 14.77
C SER A 90 9.79 -12.22 14.11
N ASN A 91 10.68 -11.58 14.88
CA ASN A 91 12.06 -11.40 14.48
C ASN A 91 12.85 -12.64 14.90
N GLU A 92 13.75 -13.07 14.05
CA GLU A 92 14.71 -14.16 14.32
C GLU A 92 16.12 -13.60 14.25
N GLY A 93 17.07 -14.34 14.78
CA GLY A 93 18.49 -13.94 14.76
C GLY A 93 18.74 -12.63 15.51
N GLY A 94 19.45 -11.71 14.91
CA GLY A 94 19.77 -10.39 15.47
C GLY A 94 18.66 -9.35 15.39
N GLY A 95 17.49 -9.70 14.86
CA GLY A 95 16.33 -8.83 14.73
C GLY A 95 16.36 -7.88 13.54
N PHE A 96 17.33 -8.01 12.63
CA PHE A 96 17.40 -7.25 11.41
C PHE A 96 17.52 -8.18 10.20
N GLY A 97 16.61 -8.04 9.26
CA GLY A 97 16.59 -8.83 8.03
C GLY A 97 16.02 -10.24 8.14
N ASP A 98 15.79 -10.74 9.36
CA ASP A 98 15.37 -12.12 9.62
C ASP A 98 13.99 -12.19 10.29
N SER A 99 13.03 -11.51 9.74
CA SER A 99 11.66 -11.64 10.24
C SER A 99 10.88 -12.74 9.52
N ASN A 100 10.11 -13.47 10.31
CA ASN A 100 9.24 -14.53 9.85
C ASN A 100 7.77 -14.18 10.02
N ILE A 101 6.96 -14.74 9.12
CA ILE A 101 5.52 -14.61 9.16
C ILE A 101 4.86 -16.00 9.33
N LYS A 102 3.80 -16.05 10.13
CA LYS A 102 2.90 -17.19 10.23
C LYS A 102 1.48 -16.72 9.98
N ILE A 103 0.75 -17.41 9.14
CA ILE A 103 -0.66 -17.13 8.89
C ILE A 103 -1.48 -18.29 9.39
N ARG A 104 -2.40 -18.03 10.35
CA ARG A 104 -3.19 -19.06 11.03
C ARG A 104 -2.34 -20.21 11.62
N GLY A 105 -1.15 -19.88 12.11
CA GLY A 105 -0.20 -20.86 12.66
C GLY A 105 0.67 -21.59 11.64
N PHE A 106 0.37 -21.50 10.36
CA PHE A 106 1.22 -22.05 9.31
C PHE A 106 2.47 -21.20 9.10
N LYS A 107 3.63 -21.87 9.05
CA LYS A 107 4.92 -21.21 8.81
C LYS A 107 5.01 -20.66 7.39
N SER A 108 5.98 -19.78 7.14
CA SER A 108 6.20 -19.14 5.84
C SER A 108 6.35 -20.12 4.67
N GLU A 109 6.88 -21.32 4.92
CA GLU A 109 7.01 -22.37 3.91
C GLU A 109 5.66 -22.86 3.36
N TYR A 110 4.60 -22.71 4.15
CA TYR A 110 3.22 -23.10 3.78
C TYR A 110 2.35 -21.91 3.38
N VAL A 111 2.97 -20.75 3.16
CA VAL A 111 2.30 -19.52 2.73
C VAL A 111 2.88 -19.11 1.39
N ALA A 112 2.04 -18.96 0.39
CA ALA A 112 2.49 -18.43 -0.90
C ALA A 112 2.75 -16.93 -0.78
N MET A 113 3.99 -16.52 -0.96
CA MET A 113 4.38 -15.12 -1.02
C MET A 113 4.59 -14.68 -2.46
N MET A 114 4.01 -13.53 -2.82
CA MET A 114 4.00 -13.06 -4.20
C MET A 114 4.31 -11.56 -4.29
N ILE A 115 4.93 -11.17 -5.39
CA ILE A 115 5.00 -9.77 -5.83
C ILE A 115 4.20 -9.66 -7.13
N ASN A 116 3.17 -8.83 -7.15
CA ASN A 116 2.27 -8.66 -8.30
C ASN A 116 1.74 -9.98 -8.87
N GLY A 117 1.53 -10.98 -7.99
CA GLY A 117 1.07 -12.31 -8.36
C GLY A 117 2.18 -13.30 -8.79
N VAL A 118 3.43 -12.86 -8.84
CA VAL A 118 4.56 -13.75 -9.14
C VAL A 118 5.09 -14.36 -7.83
N PRO A 119 5.15 -15.70 -7.71
CA PRO A 119 5.65 -16.37 -6.53
C PRO A 119 7.12 -16.04 -6.24
N MET A 120 7.40 -15.83 -4.95
CA MET A 120 8.75 -15.52 -4.43
C MET A 120 9.37 -16.66 -3.63
N ASN A 121 8.58 -17.67 -3.30
CA ASN A 121 9.04 -18.77 -2.46
C ASN A 121 10.22 -19.51 -3.14
N GLY A 122 11.26 -19.74 -2.37
CA GLY A 122 12.42 -20.49 -2.84
C GLY A 122 12.06 -21.90 -3.30
N MET A 123 12.63 -22.34 -4.42
CA MET A 123 12.29 -23.65 -5.01
C MET A 123 12.79 -24.82 -4.16
N GLU A 124 13.84 -24.62 -3.37
CA GLU A 124 14.45 -25.67 -2.56
C GLU A 124 13.66 -25.97 -1.29
N ASN A 125 13.31 -24.94 -0.52
CA ASN A 125 12.73 -25.09 0.82
C ASN A 125 11.43 -24.31 1.03
N GLN A 126 10.90 -23.69 -0.03
CA GLN A 126 9.67 -22.87 -0.02
C GLN A 126 9.75 -21.65 0.92
N LYS A 127 10.94 -21.33 1.47
CA LYS A 127 11.10 -20.16 2.34
C LYS A 127 11.31 -18.89 1.54
N VAL A 128 10.90 -17.77 2.13
CA VAL A 128 11.24 -16.44 1.67
C VAL A 128 12.09 -15.78 2.75
N TYR A 129 13.31 -15.46 2.40
CA TYR A 129 14.26 -14.75 3.26
C TYR A 129 14.03 -13.26 3.10
N MET A 130 13.49 -12.59 4.12
CA MET A 130 13.14 -11.17 4.05
C MET A 130 14.36 -10.27 3.86
N SER A 131 15.54 -10.69 4.33
CA SER A 131 16.81 -10.00 4.10
C SER A 131 17.14 -9.77 2.62
N ASN A 132 16.69 -10.64 1.74
CA ASN A 132 16.90 -10.50 0.30
C ASN A 132 15.98 -9.46 -0.36
N TRP A 133 14.98 -8.97 0.37
CA TRP A 133 13.91 -8.11 -0.14
C TRP A 133 13.87 -6.76 0.57
N GLY A 134 15.04 -6.25 0.96
CA GLY A 134 15.16 -4.91 1.52
C GLY A 134 14.56 -3.86 0.58
N GLY A 135 13.80 -2.92 1.12
CA GLY A 135 13.12 -1.88 0.34
C GLY A 135 11.84 -2.31 -0.40
N LEU A 136 11.48 -3.60 -0.41
CA LEU A 136 10.25 -4.06 -1.08
C LEU A 136 8.99 -3.37 -0.52
N ILE A 137 8.95 -3.16 0.80
CA ILE A 137 7.83 -2.49 1.45
C ILE A 137 7.70 -1.03 1.02
N ASP A 138 8.82 -0.38 0.71
CA ASP A 138 8.85 1.03 0.31
C ASP A 138 8.22 1.26 -1.06
N VAL A 139 8.25 0.24 -1.94
CA VAL A 139 7.60 0.29 -3.26
C VAL A 139 6.19 -0.29 -3.25
N ALA A 140 5.77 -0.92 -2.15
CA ALA A 140 4.44 -1.50 -2.05
C ALA A 140 3.36 -0.42 -2.05
N SER A 141 2.35 -0.59 -2.88
CA SER A 141 1.13 0.23 -2.87
C SER A 141 0.05 -0.37 -1.98
N SER A 142 0.03 -1.68 -1.86
CA SER A 142 -0.82 -2.41 -0.93
C SER A 142 -0.30 -3.83 -0.72
N ILE A 143 -0.71 -4.44 0.39
CA ILE A 143 -0.41 -5.83 0.68
C ILE A 143 -1.73 -6.55 0.93
N GLN A 144 -1.97 -7.62 0.20
CA GLN A 144 -3.13 -8.47 0.40
C GLN A 144 -2.72 -9.75 1.11
N VAL A 145 -3.40 -10.06 2.19
CA VAL A 145 -3.22 -11.30 2.95
C VAL A 145 -4.49 -12.11 2.86
N GLN A 146 -4.42 -13.23 2.16
CA GLN A 146 -5.47 -14.22 2.10
C GLN A 146 -5.20 -15.32 3.13
N ARG A 147 -6.19 -15.64 3.92
CA ARG A 147 -6.07 -16.62 5.01
C ARG A 147 -6.72 -17.94 4.64
N GLY A 148 -5.93 -19.02 4.66
CA GLY A 148 -6.38 -20.37 4.38
C GLY A 148 -6.57 -20.65 2.89
N LEU A 149 -7.04 -21.85 2.63
CA LEU A 149 -7.36 -22.31 1.28
C LEU A 149 -8.51 -21.48 0.70
N GLY A 150 -8.27 -20.81 -0.36
CA GLY A 150 -9.26 -20.09 -1.13
C GLY A 150 -9.00 -20.26 -2.60
N ALA A 151 -9.98 -19.99 -3.47
CA ALA A 151 -9.77 -19.93 -4.89
C ALA A 151 -8.76 -18.83 -5.20
N SER A 152 -7.48 -19.19 -5.18
CA SER A 152 -6.43 -18.29 -5.59
C SER A 152 -6.49 -18.20 -7.11
N LYS A 153 -6.90 -17.05 -7.65
CA LYS A 153 -6.84 -16.80 -9.10
C LYS A 153 -5.39 -16.72 -9.60
N VAL A 154 -4.42 -16.71 -8.72
CA VAL A 154 -3.11 -16.14 -9.04
C VAL A 154 -1.93 -17.02 -8.68
N SER A 155 -2.05 -17.98 -7.82
CA SER A 155 -0.87 -18.74 -7.41
C SER A 155 -1.17 -20.18 -7.02
N THR A 156 -0.10 -20.92 -6.91
CA THR A 156 -0.08 -22.27 -6.33
C THR A 156 -0.89 -22.29 -5.03
N PRO A 157 -1.87 -23.18 -4.90
CA PRO A 157 -2.64 -23.30 -3.66
C PRO A 157 -1.71 -23.53 -2.48
N SER A 158 -1.79 -22.68 -1.48
CA SER A 158 -1.00 -22.81 -0.27
C SER A 158 -1.92 -23.04 0.92
N VAL A 159 -1.60 -24.03 1.75
CA VAL A 159 -2.43 -24.47 2.88
C VAL A 159 -2.61 -23.34 3.90
N GLY A 160 -1.56 -22.57 4.16
CA GLY A 160 -1.57 -21.44 5.10
C GLY A 160 -2.30 -20.22 4.58
N GLY A 161 -2.39 -20.08 3.28
CA GLY A 161 -2.91 -18.89 2.62
C GLY A 161 -1.87 -18.22 1.72
N SER A 162 -2.12 -16.99 1.33
CA SER A 162 -1.19 -16.26 0.47
C SER A 162 -1.03 -14.80 0.91
N GLN A 163 0.13 -14.26 0.60
CA GLN A 163 0.46 -12.86 0.76
C GLN A 163 0.88 -12.31 -0.61
N ASN A 164 0.21 -11.28 -1.09
CA ASN A 164 0.55 -10.64 -2.35
C ASN A 164 0.90 -9.17 -2.11
N ILE A 165 2.12 -8.81 -2.45
CA ILE A 165 2.63 -7.44 -2.38
C ILE A 165 2.40 -6.81 -3.74
N ILE A 166 1.63 -5.75 -3.76
CA ILE A 166 1.25 -5.06 -4.99
C ILE A 166 2.07 -3.79 -5.09
N THR A 167 2.83 -3.68 -6.17
CA THR A 167 3.57 -2.47 -6.51
C THR A 167 2.88 -1.82 -7.71
N LYS A 168 2.41 -0.59 -7.56
CA LYS A 168 1.68 0.09 -8.63
C LYS A 168 2.42 1.35 -9.07
N THR A 169 3.19 1.23 -10.12
CA THR A 169 3.90 2.36 -10.73
C THR A 169 2.94 3.30 -11.46
N THR A 170 1.88 2.77 -12.07
CA THR A 170 0.89 3.56 -12.82
C THR A 170 0.06 4.49 -11.94
N ASP A 171 -0.14 4.16 -10.66
CA ASP A 171 -0.89 4.99 -9.72
C ASP A 171 -0.01 6.05 -9.05
N ALA A 172 1.31 5.99 -9.25
CA ALA A 172 2.22 6.97 -8.69
C ALA A 172 2.05 8.32 -9.39
N LYS A 173 1.90 9.38 -8.61
CA LYS A 173 1.88 10.75 -9.17
C LYS A 173 3.26 11.12 -9.67
N LYS A 174 3.32 11.92 -10.74
CA LYS A 174 4.58 12.50 -11.20
C LYS A 174 5.23 13.33 -10.09
N GLY A 175 6.48 13.03 -9.77
CA GLY A 175 7.21 13.73 -8.72
C GLY A 175 8.30 12.86 -8.12
N GLY A 176 8.87 13.31 -7.03
CA GLY A 176 9.87 12.57 -6.29
C GLY A 176 9.95 13.07 -4.86
N PHE A 177 10.56 12.26 -4.01
CA PHE A 177 10.85 12.62 -2.63
C PHE A 177 12.18 12.02 -2.19
N ILE A 178 12.76 12.64 -1.20
CA ILE A 178 13.89 12.12 -0.44
C ILE A 178 13.45 12.06 1.02
N SER A 179 13.71 10.94 1.67
CA SER A 179 13.44 10.78 3.10
C SER A 179 14.69 10.33 3.84
N TYR A 180 14.83 10.79 5.07
CA TYR A 180 15.85 10.36 6.00
C TYR A 180 15.19 10.01 7.33
N GLY A 181 15.47 8.81 7.83
CA GLY A 181 14.96 8.31 9.10
C GLY A 181 16.11 7.94 10.02
N MET A 182 15.93 8.19 11.31
CA MET A 182 16.83 7.78 12.40
C MET A 182 16.02 7.07 13.47
N GLY A 183 16.65 6.17 14.19
CA GLY A 183 15.99 5.43 15.27
C GLY A 183 16.99 4.88 16.28
N ASN A 184 16.48 4.05 17.19
CA ASN A 184 17.31 3.35 18.17
C ASN A 184 18.22 2.32 17.47
N ASP A 185 19.20 1.82 18.23
CA ASP A 185 20.15 0.79 17.77
C ASP A 185 20.90 1.19 16.48
N GLY A 186 21.34 2.45 16.41
CA GLY A 186 22.07 2.96 15.25
C GLY A 186 21.27 3.00 13.93
N PHE A 187 19.92 2.82 13.99
CA PHE A 187 19.11 2.81 12.79
C PHE A 187 19.21 4.13 12.04
N SER A 188 19.57 4.03 10.78
CA SER A 188 19.52 5.15 9.82
C SER A 188 19.08 4.62 8.46
N LYS A 189 18.12 5.32 7.85
CA LYS A 189 17.59 5.00 6.53
C LYS A 189 17.58 6.24 5.66
N VAL A 190 18.18 6.15 4.50
CA VAL A 190 18.07 7.14 3.43
C VAL A 190 17.31 6.52 2.29
N MET A 191 16.32 7.20 1.77
CA MET A 191 15.54 6.74 0.64
C MET A 191 15.26 7.89 -0.32
N PHE A 192 15.31 7.61 -1.60
CA PHE A 192 14.81 8.51 -2.64
C PHE A 192 13.88 7.77 -3.59
N SER A 193 12.91 8.48 -4.11
CA SER A 193 12.01 7.94 -5.14
C SER A 193 11.71 9.01 -6.17
N VAL A 194 11.67 8.61 -7.43
CA VAL A 194 11.28 9.47 -8.56
C VAL A 194 10.32 8.71 -9.44
N SER A 195 9.18 9.32 -9.76
CA SER A 195 8.15 8.74 -10.63
C SER A 195 7.82 9.69 -11.79
N SER A 196 7.68 9.12 -12.97
CA SER A 196 7.19 9.85 -14.15
C SER A 196 5.69 10.14 -14.07
N GLY A 197 4.96 9.41 -13.22
CA GLY A 197 3.52 9.27 -13.37
C GLY A 197 3.14 8.55 -14.66
N LEU A 198 1.86 8.40 -14.91
CA LEU A 198 1.36 7.85 -16.16
C LEU A 198 1.52 8.91 -17.27
N THR A 199 2.30 8.58 -18.31
CA THR A 199 2.50 9.44 -19.48
C THR A 199 1.30 9.35 -20.42
N LYS A 200 1.19 10.30 -21.36
CA LYS A 200 0.13 10.31 -22.38
C LYS A 200 0.14 9.05 -23.26
N ASP A 201 1.31 8.46 -23.45
CA ASP A 201 1.52 7.27 -24.26
C ASP A 201 1.29 5.95 -23.47
N GLY A 202 0.81 6.05 -22.22
CA GLY A 202 0.49 4.91 -21.38
C GLY A 202 1.69 4.28 -20.64
N TRP A 203 2.85 4.94 -20.61
CA TRP A 203 4.03 4.48 -19.88
C TRP A 203 4.07 5.09 -18.47
N ALA A 204 4.60 4.33 -17.53
CA ALA A 204 4.89 4.81 -16.18
C ALA A 204 6.20 4.18 -15.68
N PHE A 205 7.07 5.01 -15.11
CA PHE A 205 8.35 4.61 -14.56
C PHE A 205 8.47 5.12 -13.14
N THR A 206 8.93 4.27 -12.25
CA THR A 206 9.30 4.66 -10.88
C THR A 206 10.66 4.08 -10.57
N LEU A 207 11.59 4.93 -10.14
CA LEU A 207 12.89 4.54 -9.61
C LEU A 207 12.89 4.83 -8.12
N LEU A 208 13.25 3.82 -7.34
CA LEU A 208 13.45 3.96 -5.90
C LEU A 208 14.82 3.40 -5.54
N GLY A 209 15.53 4.14 -4.68
CA GLY A 209 16.76 3.68 -4.04
C GLY A 209 16.64 3.89 -2.54
N ALA A 210 17.04 2.89 -1.78
CA ALA A 210 17.08 2.96 -0.32
C ALA A 210 18.38 2.35 0.20
N ARG A 211 18.88 2.93 1.28
CA ARG A 211 19.96 2.35 2.07
C ARG A 211 19.57 2.50 3.54
N ASP A 212 19.58 1.40 4.23
CA ASP A 212 19.39 1.35 5.68
C ASP A 212 20.58 0.69 6.36
N LYS A 213 20.85 1.13 7.57
CA LYS A 213 21.85 0.58 8.47
C LYS A 213 21.22 0.52 9.86
N ARG A 214 21.52 -0.53 10.60
CA ARG A 214 21.11 -0.70 11.99
C ARG A 214 22.07 -1.68 12.68
N ASP A 215 22.31 -1.45 13.95
CA ASP A 215 22.99 -2.42 14.80
C ASP A 215 21.99 -3.52 15.20
N GLY A 216 22.43 -4.76 15.27
CA GLY A 216 21.61 -5.86 15.76
C GLY A 216 21.35 -5.78 17.25
N TYR A 217 20.31 -6.49 17.73
CA TYR A 217 20.04 -6.58 19.17
C TYR A 217 21.09 -7.41 19.94
N ILE A 218 21.89 -8.18 19.22
CA ILE A 218 22.98 -8.99 19.79
C ILE A 218 24.29 -8.26 19.50
N GLN A 219 25.11 -8.07 20.51
CA GLN A 219 26.40 -7.41 20.36
C GLN A 219 27.29 -8.13 19.34
N GLY A 220 27.81 -7.39 18.34
CA GLY A 220 28.64 -7.93 17.26
C GLY A 220 27.86 -8.44 16.04
N THR A 221 26.56 -8.20 15.95
CA THR A 221 25.77 -8.40 14.73
C THR A 221 25.51 -7.06 14.06
N GLU A 222 26.18 -6.77 12.96
CA GLU A 222 26.00 -5.57 12.13
C GLU A 222 25.27 -5.91 10.83
#